data_c255e82ac8b6841d388600247f916a4a
#
_entry.id   c255e82ac8b6841d388600247f916a4a
#
_cell.length_a   1.000
_cell.length_b   1.000
_cell.length_c   1.000
_cell.angle_alpha   90.00
_cell.angle_beta   90.00
_cell.angle_gamma   90.00
#
_symmetry.space_group_name_H-M   'P 1'
#
loop_
_entity.id
_entity.type
_entity.pdbx_description
1 polymer ?
#
loop_
_entity_poly.entity_id
_entity_poly.type
_entity_poly.pdbx_seq_one_letter_code
_entity_poly.pdbx_strand_id
1 'polypeptide(L)'
;MKNIVIAGASRSGKSTLARMLNEKYGHYVLSIDKLVAVFGSSYPSLDIRLNWNRDKTTENIAPFLGHFMGMFSSPDGKGLQGYSHGEIPGNRFILEGAYIDPAKIAEIVGSYGIDDMREHFNLIGLVQKDKDVETLYRDFRQYDTENDWTYKLSDDELRAVAEDLAAYNREMYTKLTANGFTVYDTSHDREKVFDEIIRSVS
;
A
#
# COMPACT_ATOMS: atom_id res chain seq x y z
N MET A 1 -17.26 -7.18 -7.16
CA MET A 1 -16.32 -6.32 -6.40
C MET A 1 -14.96 -6.37 -7.07
N LYS A 2 -14.20 -5.27 -7.13
CA LYS A 2 -12.85 -5.19 -7.74
C LYS A 2 -11.78 -5.67 -6.76
N ASN A 3 -10.59 -5.95 -7.26
CA ASN A 3 -9.40 -6.04 -6.43
C ASN A 3 -9.12 -4.69 -5.76
N ILE A 4 -8.43 -4.69 -4.62
CA ILE A 4 -8.20 -3.47 -3.83
C ILE A 4 -6.70 -3.23 -3.71
N VAL A 5 -6.28 -1.99 -3.94
CA VAL A 5 -4.91 -1.52 -3.69
C VAL A 5 -4.97 -0.43 -2.62
N ILE A 6 -4.27 -0.66 -1.50
CA ILE A 6 -4.19 0.30 -0.40
C ILE A 6 -2.75 0.81 -0.30
N ALA A 7 -2.51 1.99 -0.83
CA ALA A 7 -1.22 2.68 -0.80
C ALA A 7 -1.21 3.77 0.26
N GLY A 8 -0.03 4.15 0.73
CA GLY A 8 0.10 5.31 1.61
C GLY A 8 1.27 5.24 2.59
N ALA A 9 1.40 6.26 3.39
CA ALA A 9 2.49 6.40 4.34
C ALA A 9 2.44 5.37 5.49
N SER A 10 3.55 5.18 6.16
CA SER A 10 3.60 4.39 7.39
C SER A 10 2.61 4.96 8.43
N ARG A 11 2.04 4.09 9.27
CA ARG A 11 1.11 4.46 10.36
C ARG A 11 -0.25 5.03 9.91
N SER A 12 -0.54 5.16 8.61
CA SER A 12 -1.84 5.65 8.12
C SER A 12 -3.00 4.66 8.31
N GLY A 13 -2.73 3.42 8.75
CA GLY A 13 -3.75 2.42 9.06
C GLY A 13 -4.07 1.43 7.93
N LYS A 14 -3.22 1.33 6.90
CA LYS A 14 -3.40 0.43 5.74
C LYS A 14 -3.67 -1.02 6.13
N SER A 15 -2.82 -1.61 6.97
CA SER A 15 -2.97 -3.01 7.38
C SER A 15 -4.21 -3.24 8.24
N THR A 16 -4.63 -2.24 9.03
CA THR A 16 -5.89 -2.31 9.79
C THR A 16 -7.10 -2.32 8.85
N LEU A 17 -7.13 -1.39 7.88
CA LEU A 17 -8.19 -1.35 6.88
C LEU A 17 -8.21 -2.64 6.04
N ALA A 18 -7.05 -3.13 5.61
CA ALA A 18 -6.94 -4.37 4.85
C ALA A 18 -7.51 -5.56 5.62
N ARG A 19 -7.25 -5.67 6.94
CA ARG A 19 -7.82 -6.69 7.80
C ARG A 19 -9.35 -6.56 7.88
N MET A 20 -9.89 -5.36 8.10
CA MET A 20 -11.35 -5.13 8.16
C MET A 20 -12.04 -5.52 6.84
N LEU A 21 -11.44 -5.18 5.70
CA LEU A 21 -11.94 -5.56 4.39
C LEU A 21 -11.85 -7.07 4.13
N ASN A 22 -10.78 -7.72 4.59
CA ASN A 22 -10.64 -9.17 4.54
C ASN A 22 -11.73 -9.86 5.36
N GLU A 23 -11.94 -9.44 6.61
CA GLU A 23 -12.97 -9.98 7.50
C GLU A 23 -14.38 -9.83 6.92
N LYS A 24 -14.64 -8.70 6.24
CA LYS A 24 -15.96 -8.42 5.67
C LYS A 24 -16.22 -9.11 4.32
N TYR A 25 -15.21 -9.18 3.45
CA TYR A 25 -15.39 -9.59 2.06
C TYR A 25 -14.62 -10.85 1.65
N GLY A 26 -13.76 -11.40 2.52
CA GLY A 26 -13.01 -12.61 2.26
C GLY A 26 -11.87 -12.46 1.23
N HIS A 27 -11.39 -11.23 0.97
CA HIS A 27 -10.27 -10.99 0.05
C HIS A 27 -8.94 -11.43 0.67
N TYR A 28 -8.05 -12.01 -0.12
CA TYR A 28 -6.68 -12.29 0.32
C TYR A 28 -5.91 -11.00 0.54
N VAL A 29 -5.21 -10.89 1.67
CA VAL A 29 -4.33 -9.74 1.94
C VAL A 29 -2.90 -10.08 1.57
N LEU A 30 -2.33 -9.32 0.65
CA LEU A 30 -0.93 -9.36 0.28
C LEU A 30 -0.24 -8.09 0.78
N SER A 31 0.61 -8.24 1.80
CA SER A 31 1.37 -7.12 2.34
C SER A 31 2.66 -6.93 1.55
N ILE A 32 2.83 -5.73 0.97
CA ILE A 32 4.03 -5.37 0.21
C ILE A 32 5.26 -5.34 1.13
N ASP A 33 5.11 -4.91 2.39
CA ASP A 33 6.22 -4.88 3.34
C ASP A 33 6.75 -6.30 3.60
N LYS A 34 5.86 -7.30 3.68
CA LYS A 34 6.27 -8.71 3.79
C LYS A 34 6.94 -9.21 2.51
N LEU A 35 6.45 -8.81 1.33
CA LEU A 35 7.11 -9.14 0.06
C LEU A 35 8.51 -8.53 -0.01
N VAL A 36 8.66 -7.25 0.37
CA VAL A 36 9.98 -6.57 0.44
C VAL A 36 10.94 -7.35 1.36
N ALA A 37 10.48 -7.81 2.52
CA ALA A 37 11.29 -8.62 3.42
C ALA A 37 11.71 -9.95 2.78
N VAL A 38 10.80 -10.64 2.09
CA VAL A 38 11.09 -11.90 1.38
C VAL A 38 12.10 -11.67 0.26
N PHE A 39 11.90 -10.64 -0.58
CA PHE A 39 12.85 -10.31 -1.65
C PHE A 39 14.22 -9.96 -1.09
N GLY A 40 14.31 -9.14 -0.04
CA GLY A 40 15.55 -8.77 0.60
C GLY A 40 16.34 -9.97 1.14
N SER A 41 15.64 -10.97 1.65
CA SER A 41 16.23 -12.20 2.16
C SER A 41 16.63 -13.19 1.05
N SER A 42 15.78 -13.32 0.02
CA SER A 42 15.94 -14.34 -1.02
C SER A 42 16.80 -13.87 -2.21
N TYR A 43 16.72 -12.58 -2.52
CA TYR A 43 17.37 -11.97 -3.70
C TYR A 43 18.05 -10.64 -3.34
N PRO A 44 19.13 -10.66 -2.51
CA PRO A 44 19.78 -9.42 -2.05
C PRO A 44 20.30 -8.52 -3.17
N SER A 45 20.60 -9.09 -4.34
CA SER A 45 21.09 -8.36 -5.52
C SER A 45 20.03 -7.47 -6.19
N LEU A 46 18.76 -7.64 -5.86
CA LEU A 46 17.70 -6.79 -6.39
C LEU A 46 17.56 -5.45 -5.63
N ASP A 47 18.31 -5.28 -4.54
CA ASP A 47 18.23 -4.08 -3.68
C ASP A 47 16.80 -3.70 -3.26
N ILE A 48 15.98 -4.72 -2.97
CA ILE A 48 14.63 -4.60 -2.40
C ILE A 48 14.75 -4.89 -0.89
N ARG A 49 14.74 -3.85 -0.05
CA ARG A 49 15.01 -4.00 1.40
C ARG A 49 14.14 -3.08 2.23
N LEU A 50 13.64 -3.60 3.38
CA LEU A 50 12.96 -2.79 4.39
C LEU A 50 13.93 -1.78 5.04
N ASN A 51 13.42 -0.61 5.38
CA ASN A 51 14.12 0.41 6.19
C ASN A 51 15.52 0.80 5.67
N TRP A 52 15.69 0.74 4.36
CA TRP A 52 16.96 1.10 3.71
C TRP A 52 16.78 2.39 2.89
N ASN A 53 16.60 2.29 1.61
CA ASN A 53 16.31 3.39 0.70
C ASN A 53 14.90 3.18 0.14
N ARG A 54 13.95 3.97 0.63
CA ARG A 54 12.52 3.84 0.27
C ARG A 54 12.31 3.94 -1.23
N ASP A 55 12.91 4.95 -1.86
CA ASP A 55 12.72 5.22 -3.28
C ASP A 55 13.27 4.08 -4.14
N LYS A 56 14.49 3.61 -3.81
CA LYS A 56 15.13 2.51 -4.52
C LYS A 56 14.36 1.19 -4.35
N THR A 57 13.90 0.90 -3.15
CA THR A 57 13.06 -0.27 -2.89
C THR A 57 11.74 -0.19 -3.66
N THR A 58 11.09 0.99 -3.69
CA THR A 58 9.84 1.23 -4.43
C THR A 58 10.06 1.05 -5.94
N GLU A 59 11.13 1.63 -6.49
CA GLU A 59 11.50 1.48 -7.90
C GLU A 59 11.72 0.01 -8.28
N ASN A 60 12.48 -0.72 -7.46
CA ASN A 60 12.89 -2.09 -7.76
C ASN A 60 11.78 -3.12 -7.59
N ILE A 61 10.81 -2.90 -6.68
CA ILE A 61 9.68 -3.82 -6.51
C ILE A 61 8.51 -3.52 -7.46
N ALA A 62 8.43 -2.32 -8.02
CA ALA A 62 7.32 -1.91 -8.88
C ALA A 62 7.08 -2.84 -10.08
N PRO A 63 8.09 -3.39 -10.78
CA PRO A 63 7.87 -4.36 -11.85
C PRO A 63 7.15 -5.62 -11.38
N PHE A 64 7.53 -6.17 -10.23
CA PHE A 64 6.86 -7.33 -9.66
C PHE A 64 5.39 -7.02 -9.36
N LEU A 65 5.11 -5.90 -8.72
CA LEU A 65 3.74 -5.50 -8.36
C LEU A 65 2.89 -5.24 -9.62
N GLY A 66 3.45 -4.57 -10.63
CA GLY A 66 2.75 -4.31 -11.90
C GLY A 66 2.41 -5.59 -12.65
N HIS A 67 3.36 -6.52 -12.78
CA HIS A 67 3.12 -7.83 -13.38
C HIS A 67 2.12 -8.66 -12.57
N PHE A 68 2.24 -8.69 -11.24
CA PHE A 68 1.28 -9.36 -10.38
C PHE A 68 -0.14 -8.83 -10.61
N MET A 69 -0.32 -7.51 -10.56
CA MET A 69 -1.64 -6.90 -10.77
C MET A 69 -2.18 -7.14 -12.17
N GLY A 70 -1.35 -7.01 -13.19
CA GLY A 70 -1.74 -7.24 -14.59
C GLY A 70 -2.13 -8.69 -14.84
N MET A 71 -1.32 -9.65 -14.40
CA MET A 71 -1.59 -11.08 -14.59
C MET A 71 -2.87 -11.55 -13.91
N PHE A 72 -3.15 -11.07 -12.70
CA PHE A 72 -4.32 -11.48 -11.93
C PHE A 72 -5.60 -10.68 -12.25
N SER A 73 -5.52 -9.66 -13.10
CA SER A 73 -6.66 -8.79 -13.42
C SER A 73 -6.89 -8.60 -14.92
N SER A 74 -6.10 -9.26 -15.77
CA SER A 74 -6.25 -9.16 -17.23
C SER A 74 -7.65 -9.58 -17.68
N PRO A 75 -8.37 -8.74 -18.45
CA PRO A 75 -9.74 -9.00 -18.88
C PRO A 75 -9.90 -10.25 -19.75
N ASP A 76 -8.86 -10.61 -20.48
CA ASP A 76 -8.87 -11.72 -21.44
C ASP A 76 -8.17 -12.98 -20.93
N GLY A 77 -7.77 -13.00 -19.67
CA GLY A 77 -7.07 -14.13 -19.05
C GLY A 77 -5.66 -14.41 -19.62
N LYS A 78 -5.15 -13.55 -20.51
CA LYS A 78 -3.83 -13.76 -21.15
C LYS A 78 -2.68 -13.74 -20.17
N GLY A 79 -2.83 -13.08 -19.05
CA GLY A 79 -1.80 -13.02 -18.02
C GLY A 79 -1.40 -14.38 -17.45
N LEU A 80 -2.30 -15.34 -17.46
CA LEU A 80 -2.12 -16.69 -16.91
C LEU A 80 -2.32 -17.79 -17.98
N GLN A 81 -2.00 -17.53 -19.25
CA GLN A 81 -2.09 -18.52 -20.31
C GLN A 81 -1.30 -19.78 -19.96
N GLY A 82 -2.00 -20.91 -19.91
CA GLY A 82 -1.45 -22.21 -19.49
C GLY A 82 -1.85 -22.66 -18.08
N TYR A 83 -2.43 -21.78 -17.28
CA TYR A 83 -3.01 -22.11 -15.98
C TYR A 83 -4.53 -22.15 -16.05
N SER A 84 -5.07 -23.04 -16.89
CA SER A 84 -6.51 -23.25 -17.04
C SER A 84 -7.12 -24.06 -15.89
N HIS A 85 -6.79 -23.73 -14.67
CA HIS A 85 -7.60 -24.17 -13.56
C HIS A 85 -8.72 -23.14 -13.43
N GLY A 86 -9.92 -23.54 -13.83
CA GLY A 86 -11.08 -22.69 -13.97
C GLY A 86 -11.15 -21.60 -12.91
N GLU A 87 -11.65 -20.45 -13.27
CA GLU A 87 -11.83 -19.31 -12.37
C GLU A 87 -12.25 -19.85 -11.00
N ILE A 88 -11.38 -19.70 -9.99
CA ILE A 88 -11.81 -19.92 -8.64
C ILE A 88 -12.69 -18.71 -8.32
N PRO A 89 -14.03 -18.86 -8.29
CA PRO A 89 -14.91 -17.75 -8.04
C PRO A 89 -14.56 -17.12 -6.69
N GLY A 90 -14.30 -15.83 -6.68
CA GLY A 90 -14.04 -15.10 -5.44
C GLY A 90 -12.58 -14.86 -5.08
N ASN A 91 -11.60 -15.26 -5.89
CA ASN A 91 -10.17 -14.97 -5.64
C ASN A 91 -9.86 -13.47 -5.90
N ARG A 92 -10.30 -12.65 -4.96
CA ARG A 92 -9.96 -11.24 -4.96
C ARG A 92 -8.87 -10.97 -3.94
N PHE A 93 -8.00 -10.01 -4.24
CA PHE A 93 -6.91 -9.65 -3.35
C PHE A 93 -7.01 -8.18 -2.88
N ILE A 94 -6.39 -7.94 -1.76
CA ILE A 94 -6.03 -6.63 -1.25
C ILE A 94 -4.51 -6.57 -1.25
N LEU A 95 -3.94 -5.66 -2.04
CA LEU A 95 -2.52 -5.35 -2.04
C LEU A 95 -2.32 -4.11 -1.15
N GLU A 96 -1.57 -4.21 -0.04
CA GLU A 96 -1.38 -3.09 0.88
C GLU A 96 0.09 -2.83 1.19
N GLY A 97 0.49 -1.55 1.25
CA GLY A 97 1.84 -1.19 1.65
C GLY A 97 2.28 0.23 1.32
N ALA A 98 3.53 0.54 1.69
CA ALA A 98 4.12 1.85 1.49
C ALA A 98 4.99 1.94 0.21
N TYR A 99 5.46 0.81 -0.32
CA TYR A 99 6.39 0.76 -1.46
C TYR A 99 5.63 0.63 -2.78
N ILE A 100 4.79 1.61 -3.09
CA ILE A 100 3.99 1.65 -4.32
C ILE A 100 4.45 2.82 -5.20
N ASP A 101 4.87 2.53 -6.42
CA ASP A 101 5.01 3.51 -7.50
C ASP A 101 3.79 3.42 -8.42
N PRO A 102 2.80 4.31 -8.26
CA PRO A 102 1.56 4.22 -9.01
C PRO A 102 1.75 4.37 -10.52
N ALA A 103 2.65 5.27 -10.94
CA ALA A 103 2.89 5.55 -12.36
C ALA A 103 3.53 4.34 -13.07
N LYS A 104 4.59 3.78 -12.45
CA LYS A 104 5.28 2.62 -13.02
C LYS A 104 4.42 1.36 -13.02
N ILE A 105 3.61 1.17 -11.98
CA ILE A 105 2.65 0.07 -11.93
C ILE A 105 1.60 0.23 -13.03
N ALA A 106 1.04 1.43 -13.23
CA ALA A 106 0.05 1.69 -14.27
C ALA A 106 0.61 1.42 -15.67
N GLU A 107 1.86 1.83 -15.95
CA GLU A 107 2.55 1.53 -17.21
C GLU A 107 2.60 0.02 -17.48
N ILE A 108 3.03 -0.77 -16.48
CA ILE A 108 3.17 -2.22 -16.63
C ILE A 108 1.79 -2.89 -16.77
N VAL A 109 0.83 -2.49 -15.95
CA VAL A 109 -0.55 -3.01 -15.99
C VAL A 109 -1.20 -2.74 -17.35
N GLY A 110 -0.90 -1.60 -17.98
CA GLY A 110 -1.33 -1.25 -19.32
C GLY A 110 -0.89 -2.28 -20.37
N SER A 111 0.29 -2.91 -20.23
CA SER A 111 0.76 -3.96 -21.12
C SER A 111 -0.11 -5.24 -21.11
N TYR A 112 -0.99 -5.38 -20.12
CA TYR A 112 -1.99 -6.46 -20.00
C TYR A 112 -3.37 -6.09 -20.52
N GLY A 113 -3.50 -4.96 -21.24
CA GLY A 113 -4.76 -4.48 -21.78
C GLY A 113 -5.67 -3.80 -20.76
N ILE A 114 -5.11 -3.30 -19.68
CA ILE A 114 -5.81 -2.53 -18.64
C ILE A 114 -5.42 -1.06 -18.78
N ASP A 115 -6.16 -0.31 -19.58
CA ASP A 115 -5.85 1.09 -19.87
C ASP A 115 -6.21 2.03 -18.71
N ASP A 116 -7.25 1.73 -17.95
CA ASP A 116 -7.62 2.44 -16.72
C ASP A 116 -7.68 1.47 -15.53
N MET A 117 -6.71 1.61 -14.63
CA MET A 117 -6.66 0.78 -13.44
C MET A 117 -7.93 0.87 -12.59
N ARG A 118 -8.65 2.00 -12.61
CA ARG A 118 -9.88 2.21 -11.84
C ARG A 118 -11.04 1.33 -12.28
N GLU A 119 -11.00 0.81 -13.49
CA GLU A 119 -12.01 -0.15 -13.98
C GLU A 119 -11.87 -1.52 -13.31
N HIS A 120 -10.64 -1.90 -12.93
CA HIS A 120 -10.29 -3.21 -12.38
C HIS A 120 -9.98 -3.22 -10.88
N PHE A 121 -9.57 -2.06 -10.35
CA PHE A 121 -9.13 -1.91 -8.96
C PHE A 121 -9.87 -0.80 -8.23
N ASN A 122 -10.13 -1.00 -6.95
CA ASN A 122 -10.40 0.08 -6.01
C ASN A 122 -9.04 0.61 -5.51
N LEU A 123 -8.63 1.79 -5.99
CA LEU A 123 -7.37 2.43 -5.66
C LEU A 123 -7.56 3.37 -4.46
N ILE A 124 -7.08 2.96 -3.30
CA ILE A 124 -7.26 3.66 -2.03
C ILE A 124 -5.91 4.19 -1.55
N GLY A 125 -5.84 5.49 -1.34
CA GLY A 125 -4.71 6.14 -0.68
C GLY A 125 -5.02 6.44 0.78
N LEU A 126 -4.11 6.11 1.71
CA LEU A 126 -4.23 6.49 3.12
C LEU A 126 -3.04 7.35 3.53
N VAL A 127 -3.30 8.54 4.02
CA VAL A 127 -2.30 9.49 4.49
C VAL A 127 -2.71 10.12 5.83
N GLN A 128 -1.77 10.78 6.48
CA GLN A 128 -1.99 11.61 7.66
C GLN A 128 -1.39 13.02 7.40
N LYS A 129 -1.84 13.66 6.31
CA LYS A 129 -1.23 14.91 5.81
C LYS A 129 -1.45 16.11 6.73
N ASP A 130 -2.52 16.08 7.53
CA ASP A 130 -2.88 17.17 8.45
C ASP A 130 -2.23 17.01 9.84
N LYS A 131 -1.49 15.92 10.08
CA LYS A 131 -0.66 15.80 11.30
C LYS A 131 0.66 16.54 11.14
N ASP A 132 0.95 17.38 12.12
CA ASP A 132 2.26 18.01 12.26
C ASP A 132 3.28 17.06 12.91
N VAL A 133 4.54 17.47 12.91
CA VAL A 133 5.66 16.70 13.47
C VAL A 133 5.45 16.37 14.94
N GLU A 134 4.99 17.34 15.73
CA GLU A 134 4.80 17.17 17.18
C GLU A 134 3.67 16.20 17.51
N THR A 135 2.60 16.19 16.70
CA THR A 135 1.51 15.21 16.82
C THR A 135 1.97 13.82 16.47
N LEU A 136 2.73 13.66 15.37
CA LEU A 136 3.30 12.36 14.98
C LEU A 136 4.28 11.83 16.03
N TYR A 137 5.15 12.70 16.55
CA TYR A 137 6.08 12.33 17.63
C TYR A 137 5.34 11.84 18.89
N ARG A 138 4.29 12.57 19.32
CA ARG A 138 3.47 12.16 20.47
C ARG A 138 2.74 10.84 20.21
N ASP A 139 2.23 10.63 19.00
CA ASP A 139 1.59 9.37 18.63
C ASP A 139 2.56 8.19 18.73
N PHE A 140 3.81 8.34 18.28
CA PHE A 140 4.83 7.31 18.44
C PHE A 140 5.04 6.99 19.92
N ARG A 141 5.27 7.99 20.77
CA ARG A 141 5.48 7.78 22.21
C ARG A 141 4.28 7.16 22.92
N GLN A 142 3.07 7.44 22.45
CA GLN A 142 1.85 6.97 23.09
C GLN A 142 1.45 5.56 22.64
N TYR A 143 1.65 5.22 21.38
CA TYR A 143 1.06 4.02 20.78
C TYR A 143 2.08 2.96 20.36
N ASP A 144 3.38 3.29 20.30
CA ASP A 144 4.38 2.31 19.95
C ASP A 144 4.59 1.30 21.07
N THR A 145 4.80 0.07 20.68
CA THR A 145 5.11 -1.06 21.53
C THR A 145 6.54 -1.54 21.26
N GLU A 146 7.07 -2.41 22.09
CA GLU A 146 8.39 -3.03 21.91
C GLU A 146 8.57 -3.80 20.59
N ASN A 147 7.46 -4.11 19.89
CA ASN A 147 7.47 -4.71 18.55
C ASN A 147 7.63 -3.68 17.43
N ASP A 148 7.52 -2.40 17.72
CA ASP A 148 7.66 -1.33 16.75
C ASP A 148 9.12 -0.88 16.66
N TRP A 149 9.64 -0.75 15.44
CA TRP A 149 11.04 -0.39 15.21
C TRP A 149 11.40 1.01 15.75
N THR A 150 10.41 1.89 15.91
CA THR A 150 10.54 3.23 16.46
C THR A 150 10.57 3.27 17.99
N TYR A 151 10.15 2.20 18.67
CA TYR A 151 10.00 2.15 20.12
C TYR A 151 11.31 2.44 20.91
N LYS A 152 12.45 1.97 20.38
CA LYS A 152 13.76 2.10 21.02
C LYS A 152 14.56 3.33 20.60
N LEU A 153 14.00 4.16 19.70
CA LEU A 153 14.66 5.37 19.24
C LEU A 153 14.74 6.43 20.38
N SER A 154 15.83 7.17 20.39
CA SER A 154 15.94 8.38 21.20
C SER A 154 14.91 9.43 20.77
N ASP A 155 14.73 10.47 21.59
CA ASP A 155 13.80 11.56 21.25
C ASP A 155 14.20 12.29 19.97
N ASP A 156 15.50 12.53 19.78
CA ASP A 156 16.00 13.23 18.58
C ASP A 156 15.81 12.37 17.33
N GLU A 157 16.12 11.08 17.38
CA GLU A 157 15.89 10.15 16.27
C GLU A 157 14.41 10.03 15.94
N LEU A 158 13.54 9.96 16.95
CA LEU A 158 12.11 9.84 16.76
C LEU A 158 11.50 11.12 16.17
N ARG A 159 12.01 12.31 16.55
CA ARG A 159 11.62 13.58 15.92
C ARG A 159 12.03 13.63 14.44
N ALA A 160 13.23 13.20 14.10
CA ALA A 160 13.67 13.10 12.72
C ALA A 160 12.77 12.15 11.89
N VAL A 161 12.36 11.03 12.47
CA VAL A 161 11.37 10.11 11.84
C VAL A 161 10.02 10.79 11.66
N ALA A 162 9.54 11.55 12.64
CA ALA A 162 8.28 12.29 12.54
C ALA A 162 8.33 13.38 11.45
N GLU A 163 9.46 14.07 11.31
CA GLU A 163 9.69 15.05 10.24
C GLU A 163 9.65 14.42 8.85
N ASP A 164 10.40 13.31 8.66
CA ASP A 164 10.37 12.55 7.39
C ASP A 164 8.95 12.06 7.08
N LEU A 165 8.26 11.50 8.07
CA LEU A 165 6.90 10.99 7.90
C LEU A 165 5.89 12.09 7.57
N ALA A 166 5.99 13.27 8.21
CA ALA A 166 5.13 14.41 7.90
C ALA A 166 5.33 14.90 6.45
N ALA A 167 6.58 14.98 5.99
CA ALA A 167 6.90 15.32 4.61
C ALA A 167 6.37 14.26 3.63
N TYR A 168 6.63 12.99 3.93
CA TYR A 168 6.20 11.86 3.10
C TYR A 168 4.68 11.73 2.98
N ASN A 169 3.92 12.00 4.03
CA ASN A 169 2.45 12.01 3.95
C ASN A 169 1.92 13.03 2.94
N ARG A 170 2.50 14.22 2.89
CA ARG A 170 2.13 15.28 1.93
C ARG A 170 2.53 14.91 0.51
N GLU A 171 3.73 14.35 0.33
CA GLU A 171 4.19 13.84 -0.96
C GLU A 171 3.26 12.74 -1.48
N MET A 172 2.97 11.74 -0.64
CA MET A 172 2.09 10.62 -1.00
C MET A 172 0.67 11.08 -1.32
N TYR A 173 0.13 12.07 -0.62
CA TYR A 173 -1.15 12.67 -0.96
C TYR A 173 -1.15 13.16 -2.41
N THR A 174 -0.15 13.95 -2.78
CA THR A 174 -0.02 14.50 -4.14
C THR A 174 0.20 13.40 -5.18
N LYS A 175 1.13 12.50 -4.93
CA LYS A 175 1.50 11.41 -5.84
C LYS A 175 0.33 10.45 -6.11
N LEU A 176 -0.37 10.03 -5.07
CA LEU A 176 -1.51 9.12 -5.20
C LEU A 176 -2.69 9.78 -5.90
N THR A 177 -3.03 11.03 -5.54
CA THR A 177 -4.11 11.79 -6.19
C THR A 177 -3.84 11.97 -7.68
N ALA A 178 -2.62 12.33 -8.06
CA ALA A 178 -2.23 12.50 -9.46
C ALA A 178 -2.31 11.20 -10.29
N ASN A 179 -2.28 10.04 -9.64
CA ASN A 179 -2.33 8.72 -10.28
C ASN A 179 -3.68 7.99 -10.06
N GLY A 180 -4.76 8.72 -9.81
CA GLY A 180 -6.13 8.20 -9.83
C GLY A 180 -6.57 7.45 -8.56
N PHE A 181 -5.80 7.53 -7.46
CA PHE A 181 -6.23 7.01 -6.17
C PHE A 181 -7.26 7.93 -5.53
N THR A 182 -8.27 7.35 -4.90
CA THR A 182 -9.10 8.08 -3.94
C THR A 182 -8.34 8.16 -2.63
N VAL A 183 -7.87 9.36 -2.27
CA VAL A 183 -7.00 9.54 -1.10
C VAL A 183 -7.81 10.03 0.09
N TYR A 184 -7.71 9.31 1.19
CA TYR A 184 -8.36 9.60 2.46
C TYR A 184 -7.32 10.03 3.49
N ASP A 185 -7.65 11.07 4.26
CA ASP A 185 -6.82 11.53 5.37
C ASP A 185 -7.28 10.89 6.68
N THR A 186 -6.40 10.13 7.30
CA THR A 186 -6.63 9.47 8.58
C THR A 186 -6.02 10.22 9.77
N SER A 187 -5.72 11.51 9.60
CA SER A 187 -5.19 12.37 10.67
C SER A 187 -6.14 12.49 11.85
N HIS A 188 -7.44 12.53 11.55
CA HIS A 188 -8.53 12.62 12.51
C HIS A 188 -9.50 11.45 12.30
N ASP A 189 -10.28 11.10 13.29
CA ASP A 189 -11.41 10.14 13.23
C ASP A 189 -11.21 8.96 12.23
N ARG A 190 -10.12 8.21 12.44
CA ARG A 190 -9.72 7.10 11.56
C ARG A 190 -10.83 6.07 11.37
N GLU A 191 -11.61 5.78 12.40
CA GLU A 191 -12.68 4.79 12.34
C GLU A 191 -13.79 5.23 11.37
N LYS A 192 -14.19 6.49 11.43
CA LYS A 192 -15.18 7.05 10.50
C LYS A 192 -14.68 6.99 9.05
N VAL A 193 -13.40 7.31 8.81
CA VAL A 193 -12.78 7.21 7.49
C VAL A 193 -12.80 5.76 7.00
N PHE A 194 -12.49 4.79 7.85
CA PHE A 194 -12.54 3.38 7.47
C PHE A 194 -13.96 2.91 7.14
N ASP A 195 -14.96 3.34 7.91
CA ASP A 195 -16.36 3.04 7.62
C ASP A 195 -16.83 3.62 6.28
N GLU A 196 -16.36 4.82 5.93
CA GLU A 196 -16.62 5.43 4.63
C GLU A 196 -16.02 4.61 3.50
N ILE A 197 -14.75 4.25 3.62
CA ILE A 197 -14.04 3.42 2.63
C ILE A 197 -14.73 2.06 2.45
N ILE A 198 -15.04 1.38 3.55
CA ILE A 198 -15.68 0.06 3.52
C ILE A 198 -17.04 0.11 2.81
N ARG A 199 -17.78 1.22 2.95
CA ARG A 199 -19.04 1.43 2.22
C ARG A 199 -18.84 1.73 0.75
N SER A 200 -17.76 2.43 0.39
CA SER A 200 -17.49 2.83 -1.00
C SER A 200 -17.02 1.68 -1.91
N VAL A 201 -16.43 0.63 -1.35
CA VAL A 201 -15.89 -0.53 -2.09
C VAL A 201 -16.88 -1.71 -2.18
N SER A 202 -18.08 -1.54 -1.65
CA SER A 202 -19.13 -2.57 -1.58
C SER A 202 -19.73 -2.89 -2.95
#